data_8f60c68c3d33a8bb2a8c201ea16c5a6e
#
_entry.id   8f60c68c3d33a8bb2a8c201ea16c5a6e
#
_cell.length_a   1.000
_cell.length_b   1.000
_cell.length_c   1.000
_cell.angle_alpha   90.00
_cell.angle_beta   90.00
_cell.angle_gamma   90.00
#
_symmetry.space_group_name_H-M   'P 1'
#
loop_
_entity.id
_entity.type
_entity.pdbx_description
1 polymer ?
#
loop_
_entity_poly.entity_id
_entity_poly.type
_entity_poly.pdbx_seq_one_letter_code
_entity_poly.pdbx_strand_id
1 'polypeptide(L)'
;RVQTIASRLEPQTRVFRADAPAWKWEVNVISSKDLNAFCMPGGKIMVYSGLIEQLALSDDEIAVVVGHEIAHALREHSREQASQAIAAQTAIDVGSKLLQLSDTLASVANVGYQALIATRFSRTDESEADRIGLELTARAGYDPRAGITLWQKMLSANQGARPPEFLSSHPAEASRVQQIQGVLPSVVPLYEAARRPG
;
A
#
# COMPACT_ATOMS: atom_id res chain seq x y z
N ARG A 1 -14.22 12.37 -2.42
CA ARG A 1 -14.36 10.99 -2.90
C ARG A 1 -13.39 10.06 -2.15
N VAL A 2 -12.07 10.22 -2.28
CA VAL A 2 -11.06 9.38 -1.60
C VAL A 2 -11.18 9.45 -0.08
N GLN A 3 -11.33 10.63 0.50
CA GLN A 3 -11.50 10.82 1.95
C GLN A 3 -12.78 10.15 2.47
N THR A 4 -13.88 10.20 1.74
CA THR A 4 -15.13 9.50 2.10
C THR A 4 -14.93 7.98 2.11
N ILE A 5 -14.18 7.45 1.15
CA ILE A 5 -13.84 6.03 1.10
C ILE A 5 -12.97 5.66 2.31
N ALA A 6 -11.91 6.42 2.57
CA ALA A 6 -11.00 6.18 3.69
C ALA A 6 -11.71 6.19 5.04
N SER A 7 -12.60 7.17 5.29
CA SER A 7 -13.37 7.27 6.54
C SER A 7 -14.29 6.05 6.82
N ARG A 8 -14.62 5.26 5.78
CA ARG A 8 -15.36 3.99 5.92
C ARG A 8 -14.45 2.80 6.15
N LEU A 9 -13.20 2.87 5.66
CA LEU A 9 -12.20 1.81 5.86
C LEU A 9 -11.55 1.89 7.24
N GLU A 10 -11.25 3.09 7.72
CA GLU A 10 -10.53 3.33 8.99
C GLU A 10 -11.14 2.61 10.19
N PRO A 11 -12.47 2.64 10.45
CA PRO A 11 -13.06 1.92 11.58
C PRO A 11 -12.89 0.39 11.49
N GLN A 12 -12.74 -0.16 10.28
CA GLN A 12 -12.58 -1.59 10.05
C GLN A 12 -11.19 -2.09 10.42
N THR A 13 -10.21 -1.20 10.58
CA THR A 13 -8.83 -1.52 10.98
C THR A 13 -8.76 -2.21 12.34
N ARG A 14 -9.76 -2.02 13.20
CA ARG A 14 -9.88 -2.67 14.53
C ARG A 14 -9.76 -4.18 14.46
N VAL A 15 -10.22 -4.80 13.38
CA VAL A 15 -10.19 -6.26 13.21
C VAL A 15 -8.75 -6.80 13.17
N PHE A 16 -7.84 -5.97 12.68
CA PHE A 16 -6.42 -6.36 12.50
C PHE A 16 -5.52 -5.79 13.59
N ARG A 17 -5.89 -4.62 14.13
CA ARG A 17 -5.10 -3.93 15.14
C ARG A 17 -6.02 -3.06 16.02
N ALA A 18 -6.12 -3.41 17.30
CA ALA A 18 -7.11 -2.83 18.22
C ALA A 18 -6.95 -1.31 18.43
N ASP A 19 -5.72 -0.79 18.38
CA ASP A 19 -5.39 0.63 18.55
C ASP A 19 -5.49 1.44 17.25
N ALA A 20 -5.52 0.79 16.09
CA ALA A 20 -5.48 1.46 14.80
C ALA A 20 -6.64 2.44 14.54
N PRO A 21 -7.89 2.23 14.98
CA PRO A 21 -8.94 3.24 14.82
C PRO A 21 -8.67 4.57 15.54
N ALA A 22 -7.79 4.56 16.55
CA ALA A 22 -7.38 5.76 17.27
C ALA A 22 -6.16 6.48 16.66
N TRP A 23 -5.59 5.94 15.61
CA TRP A 23 -4.48 6.59 14.89
C TRP A 23 -4.96 7.86 14.22
N LYS A 24 -4.04 8.81 14.04
CA LYS A 24 -4.30 10.02 13.27
C LYS A 24 -4.17 9.72 11.77
N TRP A 25 -5.19 9.05 11.23
CA TRP A 25 -5.24 8.77 9.79
C TRP A 25 -5.34 10.08 9.00
N GLU A 26 -4.51 10.20 8.00
CA GLU A 26 -4.50 11.33 7.08
C GLU A 26 -4.50 10.78 5.65
N VAL A 27 -5.56 11.06 4.90
CA VAL A 27 -5.65 10.66 3.50
C VAL A 27 -5.73 11.90 2.62
N ASN A 28 -4.69 12.08 1.81
CA ASN A 28 -4.54 13.25 0.96
C ASN A 28 -4.49 12.83 -0.52
N VAL A 29 -5.08 13.67 -1.37
CA VAL A 29 -4.96 13.52 -2.82
C VAL A 29 -3.97 14.55 -3.33
N ILE A 30 -2.92 14.06 -3.99
CA ILE A 30 -1.89 14.91 -4.62
C ILE A 30 -2.28 15.11 -6.08
N SER A 31 -2.37 16.37 -6.51
CA SER A 31 -2.57 16.70 -7.92
C SER A 31 -1.29 16.40 -8.70
N SER A 32 -1.28 15.27 -9.41
CA SER A 32 -0.17 14.82 -10.25
C SER A 32 -0.71 13.93 -11.37
N LYS A 33 0.03 13.85 -12.47
CA LYS A 33 -0.24 12.91 -13.57
C LYS A 33 0.36 11.52 -13.31
N ASP A 34 1.13 11.35 -12.25
CA ASP A 34 1.75 10.07 -11.95
C ASP A 34 0.72 9.05 -11.43
N LEU A 35 0.93 7.81 -11.76
CA LEU A 35 0.09 6.69 -11.35
C LEU A 35 0.69 6.11 -10.06
N ASN A 36 0.39 6.75 -8.91
CA ASN A 36 1.00 6.38 -7.65
C ASN A 36 0.02 6.51 -6.46
N ALA A 37 0.26 5.72 -5.43
CA ALA A 37 -0.27 5.83 -4.09
C ALA A 37 0.76 5.25 -3.13
N PHE A 38 0.83 5.74 -1.89
CA PHE A 38 1.72 5.19 -0.88
C PHE A 38 1.25 5.54 0.53
N CYS A 39 1.65 4.74 1.49
CA CYS A 39 1.41 4.99 2.90
C CYS A 39 2.74 5.24 3.63
N MET A 40 2.79 6.35 4.36
CA MET A 40 3.88 6.66 5.29
C MET A 40 3.57 6.10 6.68
N PRO A 41 4.59 5.81 7.50
CA PRO A 41 4.41 5.41 8.88
C PRO A 41 3.47 6.37 9.64
N GLY A 42 2.61 5.80 10.51
CA GLY A 42 1.65 6.59 11.29
C GLY A 42 0.33 6.89 10.59
N GLY A 43 0.03 6.18 9.48
CA GLY A 43 -1.29 6.23 8.82
C GLY A 43 -1.48 7.43 7.88
N LYS A 44 -0.41 7.94 7.29
CA LYS A 44 -0.48 9.03 6.30
C LYS A 44 -0.47 8.45 4.89
N ILE A 45 -1.64 8.47 4.24
CA ILE A 45 -1.85 7.90 2.91
C ILE A 45 -1.91 9.04 1.89
N MET A 46 -1.17 8.87 0.82
CA MET A 46 -1.15 9.76 -0.33
C MET A 46 -1.66 9.02 -1.56
N VAL A 47 -2.61 9.60 -2.26
CA VAL A 47 -3.14 9.07 -3.53
C VAL A 47 -2.97 10.13 -4.60
N TYR A 48 -2.37 9.79 -5.71
CA TYR A 48 -2.19 10.73 -6.81
C TYR A 48 -3.43 10.76 -7.71
N SER A 49 -3.84 11.97 -8.11
CA SER A 49 -5.03 12.13 -8.95
C SER A 49 -4.90 11.38 -10.28
N GLY A 50 -3.70 11.33 -10.83
CA GLY A 50 -3.41 10.59 -12.07
C GLY A 50 -3.75 9.11 -12.00
N LEU A 51 -3.52 8.47 -10.84
CA LEU A 51 -3.90 7.07 -10.64
C LEU A 51 -5.41 6.85 -10.82
N ILE A 52 -6.21 7.73 -10.25
CA ILE A 52 -7.67 7.66 -10.29
C ILE A 52 -8.20 8.01 -11.69
N GLU A 53 -7.70 9.11 -12.26
CA GLU A 53 -8.20 9.67 -13.50
C GLU A 53 -7.78 8.86 -14.73
N GLN A 54 -6.49 8.51 -14.84
CA GLN A 54 -5.98 7.82 -16.04
C GLN A 54 -6.43 6.36 -16.09
N LEU A 55 -6.56 5.70 -14.93
CA LEU A 55 -7.10 4.34 -14.87
C LEU A 55 -8.63 4.31 -14.77
N ALA A 56 -9.29 5.48 -14.74
CA ALA A 56 -10.74 5.61 -14.57
C ALA A 56 -11.24 4.72 -13.42
N LEU A 57 -10.65 4.88 -12.22
CA LEU A 57 -10.96 4.01 -11.08
C LEU A 57 -12.37 4.28 -10.54
N SER A 58 -13.11 3.21 -10.32
CA SER A 58 -14.37 3.21 -9.58
C SER A 58 -14.13 3.46 -8.08
N ASP A 59 -15.20 3.70 -7.30
CA ASP A 59 -15.08 3.85 -5.84
C ASP A 59 -14.61 2.54 -5.18
N ASP A 60 -15.06 1.40 -5.70
CA ASP A 60 -14.62 0.10 -5.20
C ASP A 60 -13.12 -0.14 -5.47
N GLU A 61 -12.63 0.23 -6.66
CA GLU A 61 -11.21 0.12 -6.99
C GLU A 61 -10.35 1.10 -6.16
N ILE A 62 -10.83 2.32 -5.90
CA ILE A 62 -10.16 3.26 -4.99
C ILE A 62 -10.14 2.69 -3.56
N ALA A 63 -11.23 2.05 -3.12
CA ALA A 63 -11.28 1.42 -1.80
C ALA A 63 -10.26 0.27 -1.69
N VAL A 64 -10.04 -0.50 -2.76
CA VAL A 64 -8.99 -1.53 -2.80
C VAL A 64 -7.60 -0.90 -2.68
N VAL A 65 -7.30 0.19 -3.42
CA VAL A 65 -6.00 0.89 -3.32
C VAL A 65 -5.79 1.41 -1.89
N VAL A 66 -6.75 2.16 -1.35
CA VAL A 66 -6.64 2.74 -0.01
C VAL A 66 -6.57 1.66 1.06
N GLY A 67 -7.36 0.59 0.93
CA GLY A 67 -7.31 -0.56 1.83
C GLY A 67 -5.94 -1.27 1.83
N HIS A 68 -5.33 -1.40 0.66
CA HIS A 68 -3.98 -1.95 0.49
C HIS A 68 -2.92 -1.08 1.21
N GLU A 69 -3.00 0.24 1.04
CA GLU A 69 -2.10 1.18 1.74
C GLU A 69 -2.31 1.16 3.26
N ILE A 70 -3.57 1.10 3.72
CA ILE A 70 -3.89 0.91 5.14
C ILE A 70 -3.27 -0.38 5.68
N ALA A 71 -3.32 -1.47 4.91
CA ALA A 71 -2.75 -2.75 5.32
C ALA A 71 -1.23 -2.66 5.51
N HIS A 72 -0.51 -1.98 4.60
CA HIS A 72 0.92 -1.70 4.78
C HIS A 72 1.21 -0.92 6.06
N ALA A 73 0.38 0.07 6.41
CA ALA A 73 0.50 0.81 7.66
C ALA A 73 0.26 -0.08 8.89
N LEU A 74 -0.81 -0.88 8.89
CA LEU A 74 -1.18 -1.78 9.97
C LEU A 74 -0.09 -2.80 10.30
N ARG A 75 0.57 -3.30 9.27
CA ARG A 75 1.66 -4.28 9.36
C ARG A 75 3.04 -3.64 9.52
N GLU A 76 3.11 -2.32 9.49
CA GLU A 76 4.35 -1.54 9.62
C GLU A 76 5.42 -1.91 8.57
N HIS A 77 5.02 -2.41 7.39
CA HIS A 77 5.93 -2.88 6.35
C HIS A 77 6.98 -1.82 5.96
N SER A 78 6.55 -0.56 5.79
CA SER A 78 7.48 0.55 5.50
C SER A 78 8.49 0.80 6.63
N ARG A 79 8.07 0.61 7.89
CA ARG A 79 8.96 0.75 9.06
C ARG A 79 9.96 -0.38 9.15
N GLU A 80 9.52 -1.60 8.88
CA GLU A 80 10.40 -2.77 8.85
C GLU A 80 11.48 -2.61 7.77
N GLN A 81 11.10 -2.22 6.56
CA GLN A 81 12.03 -1.96 5.47
C GLN A 81 13.03 -0.86 5.79
N ALA A 82 12.57 0.26 6.36
CA ALA A 82 13.46 1.34 6.80
C ALA A 82 14.45 0.84 7.86
N SER A 83 14.00 0.04 8.81
CA SER A 83 14.86 -0.55 9.84
C SER A 83 15.90 -1.50 9.25
N GLN A 84 15.50 -2.33 8.28
CA GLN A 84 16.41 -3.24 7.57
C GLN A 84 17.45 -2.47 6.74
N ALA A 85 17.03 -1.40 6.04
CA ALA A 85 17.94 -0.54 5.27
C ALA A 85 18.95 0.17 6.16
N ILE A 86 18.52 0.71 7.31
CA ILE A 86 19.40 1.33 8.30
C ILE A 86 20.39 0.31 8.88
N ALA A 87 19.92 -0.89 9.22
CA ALA A 87 20.78 -1.96 9.73
C ALA A 87 21.84 -2.38 8.70
N ALA A 88 21.44 -2.55 7.43
CA ALA A 88 22.36 -2.87 6.35
C ALA A 88 23.39 -1.75 6.13
N GLN A 89 22.97 -0.49 6.11
CA GLN A 89 23.87 0.65 6.00
C GLN A 89 24.82 0.74 7.18
N THR A 90 24.32 0.54 8.41
CA THR A 90 25.17 0.54 9.61
C THR A 90 26.24 -0.56 9.55
N ALA A 91 25.87 -1.75 9.04
CA ALA A 91 26.84 -2.84 8.86
C ALA A 91 27.91 -2.47 7.82
N ILE A 92 27.51 -1.80 6.72
CA ILE A 92 28.45 -1.30 5.70
C ILE A 92 29.37 -0.23 6.31
N ASP A 93 28.81 0.69 7.10
CA ASP A 93 29.57 1.80 7.70
C ASP A 93 30.56 1.32 8.77
N VAL A 94 30.16 0.35 9.60
CA VAL A 94 31.07 -0.30 10.58
C VAL A 94 32.18 -1.03 9.83
N GLY A 95 31.84 -1.77 8.78
CA GLY A 95 32.81 -2.43 7.92
C GLY A 95 33.78 -1.43 7.24
N SER A 96 33.24 -0.30 6.74
CA SER A 96 34.03 0.75 6.10
C SER A 96 34.97 1.46 7.07
N LYS A 97 34.55 1.70 8.32
CA LYS A 97 35.40 2.27 9.37
C LYS A 97 36.51 1.32 9.81
N LEU A 98 36.21 0.05 9.93
CA LEU A 98 37.24 -0.99 10.19
C LEU A 98 38.30 -1.02 9.06
N LEU A 99 37.89 -0.65 7.83
CA LEU A 99 38.75 -0.57 6.65
C LEU A 99 39.25 0.86 6.35
N GLN A 100 39.08 1.83 7.28
CA GLN A 100 39.51 3.24 7.17
C GLN A 100 38.90 4.04 5.99
N LEU A 101 37.64 3.81 5.67
CA LEU A 101 36.93 4.56 4.63
C LEU A 101 36.03 5.62 5.28
N SER A 102 36.17 6.90 4.92
CA SER A 102 35.50 8.05 5.59
C SER A 102 34.24 8.53 4.91
N ASP A 103 33.31 9.14 5.71
CA ASP A 103 32.11 9.96 5.44
C ASP A 103 30.74 9.27 5.46
N THR A 104 30.12 9.16 6.65
CA THR A 104 28.95 8.27 6.73
C THR A 104 27.72 8.70 7.51
N LEU A 105 27.72 9.70 8.37
CA LEU A 105 26.52 10.06 9.16
C LEU A 105 25.42 10.75 8.33
N ALA A 106 25.79 11.53 7.33
CA ALA A 106 24.84 12.16 6.41
C ALA A 106 24.23 11.17 5.42
N SER A 107 24.95 10.08 5.09
CA SER A 107 24.46 9.04 4.18
C SER A 107 23.38 8.15 4.83
N VAL A 108 23.47 7.87 6.13
CA VAL A 108 22.51 7.02 6.85
C VAL A 108 21.10 7.63 6.90
N ALA A 109 21.01 8.93 7.19
CA ALA A 109 19.72 9.64 7.19
C ALA A 109 19.11 9.70 5.78
N ASN A 110 19.95 9.87 4.76
CA ASN A 110 19.49 9.91 3.37
C ASN A 110 19.09 8.52 2.87
N VAL A 111 19.81 7.47 3.24
CA VAL A 111 19.46 6.07 2.91
C VAL A 111 18.16 5.67 3.58
N GLY A 112 17.94 6.03 4.85
CA GLY A 112 16.67 5.76 5.54
C GLY A 112 15.47 6.43 4.85
N TYR A 113 15.63 7.68 4.42
CA TYR A 113 14.61 8.41 3.67
C TYR A 113 14.38 7.81 2.27
N GLN A 114 15.45 7.50 1.55
CA GLN A 114 15.37 6.84 0.25
C GLN A 114 14.77 5.44 0.35
N ALA A 115 15.08 4.69 1.41
CA ALA A 115 14.49 3.39 1.66
C ALA A 115 12.97 3.47 1.92
N LEU A 116 12.50 4.48 2.64
CA LEU A 116 11.06 4.70 2.88
C LEU A 116 10.27 5.02 1.61
N ILE A 117 10.92 5.64 0.62
CA ILE A 117 10.25 6.08 -0.61
C ILE A 117 10.51 5.14 -1.80
N ALA A 118 11.66 4.48 -1.82
CA ALA A 118 12.17 3.73 -2.99
C ALA A 118 12.20 2.22 -2.79
N THR A 119 11.86 1.69 -1.61
CA THR A 119 11.92 0.25 -1.38
C THR A 119 10.72 -0.47 -1.96
N ARG A 120 11.04 -1.51 -2.68
CA ARG A 120 10.10 -2.48 -3.22
C ARG A 120 9.67 -3.42 -2.11
N PHE A 121 8.37 -3.50 -1.85
CA PHE A 121 7.83 -4.47 -0.90
C PHE A 121 8.08 -5.90 -1.35
N SER A 122 8.28 -6.79 -0.38
CA SER A 122 8.44 -8.22 -0.69
C SER A 122 7.12 -8.81 -1.20
N ARG A 123 7.20 -9.93 -1.90
CA ARG A 123 6.00 -10.67 -2.33
C ARG A 123 5.09 -11.07 -1.17
N THR A 124 5.69 -11.35 -0.02
CA THR A 124 4.95 -11.69 1.21
C THR A 124 4.18 -10.49 1.73
N ASP A 125 4.83 -9.30 1.80
CA ASP A 125 4.21 -8.06 2.24
C ASP A 125 3.03 -7.68 1.33
N GLU A 126 3.23 -7.81 0.01
CA GLU A 126 2.20 -7.53 -0.98
C GLU A 126 1.00 -8.47 -0.87
N SER A 127 1.25 -9.79 -0.71
CA SER A 127 0.18 -10.78 -0.53
C SER A 127 -0.58 -10.57 0.77
N GLU A 128 0.12 -10.16 1.83
CA GLU A 128 -0.51 -9.82 3.10
C GLU A 128 -1.33 -8.53 2.99
N ALA A 129 -0.78 -7.51 2.35
CA ALA A 129 -1.47 -6.23 2.12
C ALA A 129 -2.71 -6.41 1.24
N ASP A 130 -2.65 -7.23 0.21
CA ASP A 130 -3.83 -7.56 -0.61
C ASP A 130 -4.91 -8.25 0.22
N ARG A 131 -4.56 -9.27 1.00
CA ARG A 131 -5.52 -10.01 1.80
C ARG A 131 -6.21 -9.11 2.82
N ILE A 132 -5.44 -8.33 3.58
CA ILE A 132 -5.97 -7.40 4.59
C ILE A 132 -6.75 -6.28 3.92
N GLY A 133 -6.22 -5.69 2.85
CA GLY A 133 -6.84 -4.58 2.11
C GLY A 133 -8.19 -4.97 1.51
N LEU A 134 -8.30 -6.18 0.91
CA LEU A 134 -9.57 -6.69 0.39
C LEU A 134 -10.59 -6.95 1.51
N GLU A 135 -10.15 -7.43 2.67
CA GLU A 135 -11.04 -7.62 3.81
C GLU A 135 -11.54 -6.27 4.37
N LEU A 136 -10.67 -5.27 4.49
CA LEU A 136 -11.07 -3.90 4.87
C LEU A 136 -12.08 -3.32 3.88
N THR A 137 -11.81 -3.47 2.58
CA THR A 137 -12.70 -3.04 1.48
C THR A 137 -14.08 -3.66 1.62
N ALA A 138 -14.15 -4.98 1.82
CA ALA A 138 -15.39 -5.72 1.96
C ALA A 138 -16.18 -5.28 3.20
N ARG A 139 -15.53 -5.17 4.36
CA ARG A 139 -16.15 -4.73 5.62
C ARG A 139 -16.66 -3.29 5.57
N ALA A 140 -16.03 -2.44 4.78
CA ALA A 140 -16.46 -1.06 4.54
C ALA A 140 -17.64 -0.96 3.55
N GLY A 141 -18.09 -2.08 2.98
CA GLY A 141 -19.22 -2.16 2.05
C GLY A 141 -18.87 -1.79 0.60
N TYR A 142 -17.59 -1.89 0.23
CA TYR A 142 -17.10 -1.82 -1.15
C TYR A 142 -16.84 -3.22 -1.70
N ASP A 143 -17.06 -3.40 -3.01
CA ASP A 143 -16.94 -4.72 -3.65
C ASP A 143 -15.47 -5.16 -3.76
N PRO A 144 -15.02 -6.20 -3.03
CA PRO A 144 -13.64 -6.65 -3.08
C PRO A 144 -13.25 -7.27 -4.44
N ARG A 145 -14.22 -7.63 -5.28
CA ARG A 145 -13.96 -8.14 -6.65
C ARG A 145 -13.31 -7.09 -7.54
N ALA A 146 -13.45 -5.80 -7.19
CA ALA A 146 -12.76 -4.69 -7.84
C ALA A 146 -11.22 -4.80 -7.78
N GLY A 147 -10.67 -5.59 -6.86
CA GLY A 147 -9.24 -5.91 -6.83
C GLY A 147 -8.76 -6.57 -8.12
N ILE A 148 -9.57 -7.42 -8.75
CA ILE A 148 -9.22 -8.06 -10.02
C ILE A 148 -9.10 -7.00 -11.13
N THR A 149 -10.13 -6.16 -11.29
CA THR A 149 -10.17 -5.15 -12.36
C THR A 149 -9.10 -4.08 -12.16
N LEU A 150 -8.84 -3.68 -10.91
CA LEU A 150 -7.75 -2.77 -10.55
C LEU A 150 -6.40 -3.31 -11.06
N TRP A 151 -6.05 -4.55 -10.70
CA TRP A 151 -4.76 -5.13 -11.09
C TRP A 151 -4.67 -5.38 -12.60
N GLN A 152 -5.77 -5.71 -13.27
CA GLN A 152 -5.81 -5.79 -14.73
C GLN A 152 -5.52 -4.44 -15.38
N LYS A 153 -6.09 -3.33 -14.85
CA LYS A 153 -5.81 -1.97 -15.31
C LYS A 153 -4.35 -1.59 -15.08
N MET A 154 -3.79 -1.90 -13.89
CA MET A 154 -2.39 -1.67 -13.56
C MET A 154 -1.44 -2.42 -14.50
N LEU A 155 -1.68 -3.72 -14.73
CA LEU A 155 -0.89 -4.54 -15.64
C LEU A 155 -0.96 -4.02 -17.07
N SER A 156 -2.13 -3.60 -17.53
CA SER A 156 -2.30 -3.02 -18.86
C SER A 156 -1.54 -1.69 -18.99
N ALA A 157 -1.61 -0.83 -17.98
CA ALA A 157 -0.87 0.43 -17.95
C ALA A 157 0.65 0.23 -17.90
N ASN A 158 1.13 -0.86 -17.28
CA ASN A 158 2.55 -1.20 -17.21
C ASN A 158 3.18 -1.52 -18.58
N GLN A 159 2.37 -1.87 -19.58
CA GLN A 159 2.83 -2.10 -20.94
C GLN A 159 2.93 -0.81 -21.77
N GLY A 160 2.49 0.32 -21.21
CA GLY A 160 2.53 1.62 -21.84
C GLY A 160 3.91 2.29 -21.78
N ALA A 161 4.01 3.46 -22.44
CA ALA A 161 5.24 4.26 -22.48
C ALA A 161 5.67 4.82 -21.10
N ARG A 162 4.76 4.85 -20.13
CA ARG A 162 4.98 5.30 -18.75
C ARG A 162 4.35 4.29 -17.79
N PRO A 163 5.12 3.30 -17.32
CA PRO A 163 4.64 2.36 -16.33
C PRO A 163 4.17 3.09 -15.05
N PRO A 164 3.11 2.60 -14.37
CA PRO A 164 2.70 3.15 -13.08
C PRO A 164 3.85 3.12 -12.08
N GLU A 165 4.17 4.26 -11.47
CA GLU A 165 5.19 4.35 -10.42
C GLU A 165 4.81 3.51 -9.21
N PHE A 166 3.52 3.35 -8.96
CA PHE A 166 2.97 2.42 -7.98
C PHE A 166 3.56 1.01 -8.12
N LEU A 167 3.79 0.53 -9.35
CA LEU A 167 4.37 -0.80 -9.60
C LEU A 167 5.87 -0.88 -9.30
N SER A 168 6.55 0.25 -9.08
CA SER A 168 7.95 0.26 -8.66
C SER A 168 8.10 -0.17 -7.20
N SER A 169 7.18 0.25 -6.32
CA SER A 169 7.12 -0.15 -4.91
C SER A 169 6.25 -1.40 -4.71
N HIS A 170 5.18 -1.58 -5.49
CA HIS A 170 4.22 -2.68 -5.42
C HIS A 170 4.27 -3.55 -6.68
N PRO A 171 5.14 -4.56 -6.73
CA PRO A 171 5.31 -5.37 -7.93
C PRO A 171 4.03 -6.06 -8.39
N ALA A 172 3.64 -5.81 -9.64
CA ALA A 172 2.55 -6.54 -10.28
C ALA A 172 3.10 -7.83 -10.92
N GLU A 173 2.89 -8.94 -10.23
CA GLU A 173 3.14 -10.25 -10.82
C GLU A 173 1.86 -10.81 -11.46
N ALA A 174 2.01 -11.59 -12.52
CA ALA A 174 0.87 -12.24 -13.17
C ALA A 174 0.06 -13.13 -12.19
N SER A 175 0.72 -13.68 -11.18
CA SER A 175 0.12 -14.47 -10.11
C SER A 175 -0.77 -13.65 -9.15
N ARG A 176 -0.63 -12.32 -9.11
CA ARG A 176 -1.34 -11.48 -8.15
C ARG A 176 -2.86 -11.51 -8.34
N VAL A 177 -3.32 -11.48 -9.59
CA VAL A 177 -4.75 -11.64 -9.89
C VAL A 177 -5.30 -12.98 -9.40
N GLN A 178 -4.53 -14.06 -9.57
CA GLN A 178 -4.91 -15.38 -9.06
C GLN A 178 -4.96 -15.44 -7.52
N GLN A 179 -3.99 -14.79 -6.86
CA GLN A 179 -3.97 -14.69 -5.40
C GLN A 179 -5.19 -13.93 -4.89
N ILE A 180 -5.54 -12.80 -5.51
CA ILE A 180 -6.74 -12.03 -5.20
C ILE A 180 -7.99 -12.89 -5.39
N GLN A 181 -8.10 -13.62 -6.50
CA GLN A 181 -9.21 -14.56 -6.73
C GLN A 181 -9.34 -15.61 -5.63
N GLY A 182 -8.20 -16.10 -5.11
CA GLY A 182 -8.16 -17.04 -4.00
C GLY A 182 -8.66 -16.46 -2.67
N VAL A 183 -8.54 -15.14 -2.46
CA VAL A 183 -9.02 -14.45 -1.25
C VAL A 183 -10.53 -14.17 -1.31
N LEU A 184 -11.10 -13.95 -2.49
CA LEU A 184 -12.49 -13.53 -2.65
C LEU A 184 -13.52 -14.40 -1.91
N PRO A 185 -13.45 -15.74 -1.90
CA PRO A 185 -14.42 -16.57 -1.18
C PRO A 185 -14.52 -16.25 0.32
N SER A 186 -13.44 -15.75 0.92
CA SER A 186 -13.41 -15.39 2.34
C SER A 186 -13.94 -13.98 2.62
N VAL A 187 -13.83 -13.05 1.68
CA VAL A 187 -14.14 -11.62 1.89
C VAL A 187 -15.48 -11.21 1.28
N VAL A 188 -15.95 -11.87 0.21
CA VAL A 188 -17.25 -11.55 -0.42
C VAL A 188 -18.42 -11.68 0.58
N PRO A 189 -18.51 -12.70 1.45
CA PRO A 189 -19.57 -12.76 2.46
C PRO A 189 -19.56 -11.56 3.43
N LEU A 190 -18.38 -10.98 3.73
CA LEU A 190 -18.26 -9.77 4.57
C LEU A 190 -18.84 -8.54 3.87
N TYR A 191 -18.57 -8.41 2.58
CA TYR A 191 -19.15 -7.35 1.75
C TYR A 191 -20.69 -7.47 1.69
N GLU A 192 -21.20 -8.65 1.45
CA GLU A 192 -22.65 -8.90 1.41
C GLU A 192 -23.31 -8.60 2.77
N ALA A 193 -22.65 -8.96 3.87
CA ALA A 193 -23.11 -8.63 5.22
C ALA A 193 -23.11 -7.11 5.49
N ALA A 194 -22.07 -6.39 5.06
CA ALA A 194 -21.95 -4.95 5.25
C ALA A 194 -23.00 -4.12 4.48
N ARG A 195 -23.61 -4.70 3.43
CA ARG A 195 -24.64 -4.05 2.62
C ARG A 195 -26.09 -4.40 3.03
N ARG A 196 -26.28 -5.34 3.90
CA ARG A 196 -27.63 -5.64 4.41
C ARG A 196 -28.14 -4.44 5.23
N PRO A 197 -29.33 -3.90 4.92
CA PRO A 197 -29.96 -2.93 5.81
C PRO A 197 -30.20 -3.61 7.14
N GLY A 198 -29.75 -2.98 8.25
CA GLY A 198 -30.02 -3.41 9.61
C GLY A 198 -31.51 -3.25 9.95
#